data_1e0fb52de11191efe4b9623c2e080803
#
_entry.id   1e0fb52de11191efe4b9623c2e080803
#
_cell.length_a   1.000
_cell.length_b   1.000
_cell.length_c   1.000
_cell.angle_alpha   90.00
_cell.angle_beta   90.00
_cell.angle_gamma   90.00
#
_symmetry.space_group_name_H-M   'P 1'
#
loop_
_entity.id
_entity.type
_entity.pdbx_description
1 polymer ?
#
loop_
_entity_poly.entity_id
_entity_poly.type
_entity_poly.pdbx_seq_one_letter_code
_entity_poly.pdbx_strand_id
1 'polypeptide(L)'
;SASEFWDDIVRWECTCFQYIGELCRYLVNSPPSPNERAHHLRLACGNGLRPDVWLEFKRRFRIPRIIEFYAATEGNVSLFNFDGKEGAIGRLPWWVAGRFPTKIVRFEVERQQPVRNEQGFCIECDVDEPGEVIGRILKDPSKPGQRFEGYASKAESDRKILRDVFERGDIWFRTGDLMRKDRNGYFYFIDRIGDTFRWKGENVSTTEVEEAIGRFDDVMEANVYGVEVPGRDGRAGMASIVGKDNLNLAGLRDHLARHLPEYARPMFLRLREANDVTSTFKSKKIDLVKQGFDPSRTDDPIYFNDPRSKAFVRLDPALYEDITAGRVRL
;
A
#
# COMPACT_ATOMS: atom_id res chain seq x y z
N SER A 1 -2.63 -23.07 5.06
CA SER A 1 -1.23 -22.78 4.77
C SER A 1 -1.04 -22.62 3.26
N ALA A 2 -0.07 -21.84 2.80
CA ALA A 2 0.18 -21.67 1.36
C ALA A 2 0.65 -22.99 0.71
N SER A 3 1.37 -23.83 1.46
CA SER A 3 1.87 -25.14 1.00
C SER A 3 0.78 -26.18 0.77
N GLU A 4 -0.33 -26.09 1.50
CA GLU A 4 -1.45 -27.05 1.42
C GLU A 4 -2.65 -26.50 0.65
N PHE A 5 -2.58 -25.24 0.23
CA PHE A 5 -3.70 -24.52 -0.35
C PHE A 5 -4.33 -25.24 -1.55
N TRP A 6 -3.50 -25.66 -2.50
CA TRP A 6 -4.01 -26.31 -3.73
C TRP A 6 -4.57 -27.70 -3.45
N ASP A 7 -3.98 -28.43 -2.51
CA ASP A 7 -4.47 -29.73 -2.08
C ASP A 7 -5.85 -29.63 -1.42
N ASP A 8 -6.03 -28.62 -0.57
CA ASP A 8 -7.32 -28.32 0.05
C ASP A 8 -8.37 -27.88 -0.98
N ILE A 9 -8.01 -26.98 -1.91
CA ILE A 9 -8.91 -26.51 -2.98
C ILE A 9 -9.42 -27.68 -3.83
N VAL A 10 -8.56 -28.62 -4.19
CA VAL A 10 -8.93 -29.81 -4.97
C VAL A 10 -9.72 -30.79 -4.12
N ARG A 11 -9.26 -31.07 -2.89
CA ARG A 11 -9.91 -32.00 -1.95
C ARG A 11 -11.35 -31.63 -1.65
N TRP A 12 -11.62 -30.32 -1.48
CA TRP A 12 -12.93 -29.80 -1.12
C TRP A 12 -13.74 -29.36 -2.34
N GLU A 13 -13.25 -29.62 -3.55
CA GLU A 13 -13.90 -29.26 -4.81
C GLU A 13 -14.35 -27.79 -4.86
N CYS A 14 -13.51 -26.90 -4.32
CA CYS A 14 -13.83 -25.49 -4.24
C CYS A 14 -14.01 -24.86 -5.63
N THR A 15 -15.08 -24.10 -5.80
CA THR A 15 -15.37 -23.38 -7.05
C THR A 15 -15.08 -21.88 -6.93
N CYS A 16 -14.97 -21.36 -5.72
CA CYS A 16 -14.63 -19.98 -5.39
C CYS A 16 -13.79 -19.96 -4.12
N PHE A 17 -12.95 -18.95 -3.97
CA PHE A 17 -12.30 -18.67 -2.69
C PHE A 17 -12.18 -17.17 -2.45
N GLN A 18 -12.10 -16.81 -1.18
CA GLN A 18 -11.80 -15.45 -0.76
C GLN A 18 -10.32 -15.34 -0.44
N TYR A 19 -9.67 -14.30 -0.94
CA TYR A 19 -8.26 -14.04 -0.70
C TYR A 19 -8.01 -12.73 0.03
N ILE A 20 -6.82 -12.65 0.62
CA ILE A 20 -6.09 -11.41 0.91
C ILE A 20 -4.91 -11.41 -0.05
N GLY A 21 -4.58 -10.26 -0.66
CA GLY A 21 -3.57 -10.17 -1.72
C GLY A 21 -2.23 -10.77 -1.36
N GLU A 22 -1.85 -10.72 -0.08
CA GLU A 22 -0.63 -11.34 0.44
C GLU A 22 -0.62 -12.87 0.29
N LEU A 23 -1.76 -13.54 0.47
CA LEU A 23 -1.87 -14.98 0.18
C LEU A 23 -1.58 -15.26 -1.30
N CYS A 24 -2.12 -14.46 -2.21
CA CYS A 24 -1.88 -14.63 -3.63
C CYS A 24 -0.39 -14.49 -3.97
N ARG A 25 0.31 -13.55 -3.33
CA ARG A 25 1.76 -13.37 -3.48
C ARG A 25 2.53 -14.59 -2.96
N TYR A 26 2.17 -15.13 -1.79
CA TYR A 26 2.80 -16.36 -1.30
C TYR A 26 2.59 -17.53 -2.25
N LEU A 27 1.40 -17.70 -2.80
CA LEU A 27 1.11 -18.77 -3.76
C LEU A 27 1.94 -18.62 -5.04
N VAL A 28 2.08 -17.40 -5.57
CA VAL A 28 2.91 -17.12 -6.75
C VAL A 28 4.38 -17.43 -6.49
N ASN A 29 4.89 -17.12 -5.29
CA ASN A 29 6.28 -17.37 -4.92
C ASN A 29 6.56 -18.80 -4.42
N SER A 30 5.52 -19.61 -4.21
CA SER A 30 5.68 -21.00 -3.78
C SER A 30 6.17 -21.91 -4.91
N PRO A 31 6.90 -23.00 -4.61
CA PRO A 31 7.22 -24.02 -5.60
C PRO A 31 5.98 -24.54 -6.32
N PRO A 32 6.09 -25.02 -7.57
CA PRO A 32 4.95 -25.58 -8.29
C PRO A 32 4.34 -26.77 -7.54
N SER A 33 2.99 -26.79 -7.47
CA SER A 33 2.23 -27.92 -6.93
C SER A 33 1.58 -28.73 -8.05
N PRO A 34 1.53 -30.06 -7.96
CA PRO A 34 0.79 -30.89 -8.93
C PRO A 34 -0.68 -30.50 -9.05
N ASN A 35 -1.26 -30.00 -7.94
CA ASN A 35 -2.68 -29.67 -7.85
C ASN A 35 -3.00 -28.20 -8.20
N GLU A 36 -2.00 -27.34 -8.47
CA GLU A 36 -2.23 -25.90 -8.72
C GLU A 36 -3.07 -25.58 -9.97
N ARG A 37 -3.34 -26.59 -10.82
CA ARG A 37 -4.18 -26.50 -12.02
C ARG A 37 -5.26 -27.58 -12.10
N ALA A 38 -5.34 -28.47 -11.10
CA ALA A 38 -6.30 -29.55 -11.05
C ALA A 38 -7.65 -29.14 -10.43
N HIS A 39 -7.80 -27.88 -10.09
CA HIS A 39 -8.99 -27.34 -9.44
C HIS A 39 -10.10 -26.93 -10.41
N HIS A 40 -11.31 -26.73 -9.86
CA HIS A 40 -12.49 -26.23 -10.58
C HIS A 40 -12.86 -24.78 -10.20
N LEU A 41 -11.88 -23.97 -9.79
CA LEU A 41 -12.09 -22.57 -9.41
C LEU A 41 -12.56 -21.77 -10.63
N ARG A 42 -13.66 -21.06 -10.45
CA ARG A 42 -14.22 -20.12 -11.43
C ARG A 42 -14.08 -18.68 -11.01
N LEU A 43 -13.80 -18.43 -9.72
CA LEU A 43 -13.74 -17.09 -9.14
C LEU A 43 -12.79 -17.03 -7.94
N ALA A 44 -11.95 -16.01 -7.92
CA ALA A 44 -11.28 -15.52 -6.73
C ALA A 44 -11.84 -14.13 -6.38
N CYS A 45 -12.20 -13.89 -5.12
CA CYS A 45 -12.73 -12.61 -4.65
C CYS A 45 -11.97 -12.19 -3.40
N GLY A 46 -11.47 -10.96 -3.37
CA GLY A 46 -10.70 -10.50 -2.21
C GLY A 46 -10.30 -9.03 -2.28
N ASN A 47 -9.29 -8.70 -1.51
CA ASN A 47 -8.76 -7.34 -1.43
C ASN A 47 -7.24 -7.33 -1.29
N GLY A 48 -6.62 -6.25 -1.76
CA GLY A 48 -5.18 -6.03 -1.65
C GLY A 48 -4.33 -6.82 -2.63
N LEU A 49 -4.89 -7.28 -3.74
CA LEU A 49 -4.14 -7.96 -4.80
C LEU A 49 -3.35 -6.94 -5.61
N ARG A 50 -2.06 -6.92 -5.41
CA ARG A 50 -1.13 -6.00 -6.07
C ARG A 50 -1.09 -6.23 -7.59
N PRO A 51 -0.94 -5.16 -8.40
CA PRO A 51 -0.89 -5.29 -9.87
C PRO A 51 0.21 -6.22 -10.37
N ASP A 52 1.39 -6.21 -9.73
CA ASP A 52 2.53 -7.07 -10.08
C ASP A 52 2.24 -8.55 -9.88
N VAL A 53 1.40 -8.90 -8.89
CA VAL A 53 1.00 -10.28 -8.59
C VAL A 53 -0.20 -10.71 -9.44
N TRP A 54 -1.09 -9.80 -9.81
CA TRP A 54 -2.38 -10.07 -10.45
C TRP A 54 -2.28 -10.92 -11.71
N LEU A 55 -1.46 -10.50 -12.65
CA LEU A 55 -1.34 -11.19 -13.95
C LEU A 55 -0.72 -12.58 -13.78
N GLU A 56 0.35 -12.67 -12.99
CA GLU A 56 1.02 -13.94 -12.77
C GLU A 56 0.13 -14.93 -12.03
N PHE A 57 -0.57 -14.48 -10.99
CA PHE A 57 -1.53 -15.29 -10.25
C PHE A 57 -2.62 -15.85 -11.18
N LYS A 58 -3.22 -14.99 -11.99
CA LYS A 58 -4.25 -15.37 -12.95
C LYS A 58 -3.73 -16.37 -13.99
N ARG A 59 -2.52 -16.12 -14.53
CA ARG A 59 -1.90 -16.94 -15.57
C ARG A 59 -1.44 -18.31 -15.02
N ARG A 60 -0.68 -18.31 -13.90
CA ARG A 60 -0.11 -19.52 -13.33
C ARG A 60 -1.18 -20.52 -12.90
N PHE A 61 -2.17 -20.02 -12.18
CA PHE A 61 -3.22 -20.85 -11.58
C PHE A 61 -4.49 -20.95 -12.43
N ARG A 62 -4.50 -20.35 -13.63
CA ARG A 62 -5.66 -20.39 -14.54
C ARG A 62 -6.96 -19.93 -13.90
N ILE A 63 -6.92 -18.89 -13.05
CA ILE A 63 -8.13 -18.34 -12.42
C ILE A 63 -8.92 -17.53 -13.47
N PRO A 64 -10.14 -17.94 -13.83
CA PRO A 64 -10.87 -17.28 -14.92
C PRO A 64 -11.26 -15.85 -14.57
N ARG A 65 -11.68 -15.60 -13.33
CA ARG A 65 -12.20 -14.32 -12.87
C ARG A 65 -11.65 -13.94 -11.50
N ILE A 66 -11.21 -12.70 -11.38
CA ILE A 66 -10.80 -12.08 -10.12
C ILE A 66 -11.72 -10.89 -9.88
N ILE A 67 -12.31 -10.82 -8.68
CA ILE A 67 -13.07 -9.68 -8.19
C ILE A 67 -12.28 -9.08 -7.04
N GLU A 68 -11.90 -7.84 -7.19
CA GLU A 68 -11.28 -7.06 -6.14
C GLU A 68 -12.33 -6.18 -5.47
N PHE A 69 -12.23 -5.98 -4.15
CA PHE A 69 -13.07 -5.03 -3.46
C PHE A 69 -12.27 -4.21 -2.46
N TYR A 70 -12.78 -3.04 -2.14
CA TYR A 70 -12.30 -2.20 -1.07
C TYR A 70 -13.45 -1.86 -0.15
N ALA A 71 -13.28 -2.09 1.15
CA ALA A 71 -14.22 -1.70 2.19
C ALA A 71 -13.48 -1.54 3.53
N ALA A 72 -13.95 -0.61 4.36
CA ALA A 72 -13.56 -0.49 5.76
C ALA A 72 -14.73 -0.94 6.64
N THR A 73 -14.45 -1.72 7.68
CA THR A 73 -15.49 -2.27 8.58
C THR A 73 -16.28 -1.15 9.25
N GLU A 74 -15.60 -0.08 9.65
CA GLU A 74 -16.15 1.09 10.31
C GLU A 74 -16.61 2.20 9.34
N GLY A 75 -16.27 2.06 8.07
CA GLY A 75 -16.49 3.09 7.07
C GLY A 75 -17.74 2.89 6.24
N ASN A 76 -18.06 3.91 5.45
CA ASN A 76 -19.20 3.92 4.55
C ASN A 76 -18.80 3.94 3.06
N VAL A 77 -17.52 3.67 2.77
CA VAL A 77 -17.00 3.54 1.40
C VAL A 77 -16.81 2.07 1.09
N SER A 78 -17.51 1.61 0.05
CA SER A 78 -17.38 0.27 -0.49
C SER A 78 -17.28 0.34 -2.00
N LEU A 79 -16.22 -0.24 -2.55
CA LEU A 79 -15.94 -0.26 -3.98
C LEU A 79 -15.74 -1.71 -4.43
N PHE A 80 -16.24 -2.05 -5.61
CA PHE A 80 -16.12 -3.39 -6.18
C PHE A 80 -15.66 -3.32 -7.63
N ASN A 81 -14.66 -4.10 -7.95
CA ASN A 81 -14.15 -4.30 -9.31
C ASN A 81 -14.73 -5.60 -9.88
N PHE A 82 -16.00 -5.56 -10.26
CA PHE A 82 -16.67 -6.71 -10.89
C PHE A 82 -16.16 -7.03 -12.29
N ASP A 83 -15.58 -6.04 -12.95
CA ASP A 83 -15.10 -6.20 -14.33
C ASP A 83 -13.75 -6.95 -14.38
N GLY A 84 -13.08 -7.12 -13.25
CA GLY A 84 -11.75 -7.72 -13.17
C GLY A 84 -10.67 -6.87 -13.86
N LYS A 85 -10.85 -5.53 -13.82
CA LYS A 85 -9.86 -4.57 -14.31
C LYS A 85 -8.61 -4.64 -13.46
N GLU A 86 -7.51 -5.01 -14.09
CA GLU A 86 -6.23 -5.16 -13.41
C GLU A 86 -5.81 -3.90 -12.64
N GLY A 87 -5.37 -4.10 -11.40
CA GLY A 87 -4.91 -3.05 -10.51
C GLY A 87 -5.99 -2.13 -9.94
N ALA A 88 -7.23 -2.19 -10.45
CA ALA A 88 -8.32 -1.41 -9.89
C ALA A 88 -8.94 -2.12 -8.69
N ILE A 89 -9.21 -1.37 -7.61
CA ILE A 89 -9.84 -1.89 -6.39
C ILE A 89 -11.37 -1.78 -6.41
N GLY A 90 -11.92 -1.04 -7.38
CA GLY A 90 -13.35 -0.91 -7.57
C GLY A 90 -13.71 0.04 -8.69
N ARG A 91 -14.99 0.07 -9.02
CA ARG A 91 -15.55 0.96 -10.02
C ARG A 91 -16.82 1.62 -9.51
N LEU A 92 -16.93 2.91 -9.71
CA LEU A 92 -18.15 3.66 -9.45
C LEU A 92 -18.57 4.36 -10.76
N PRO A 93 -19.38 3.71 -11.60
CA PRO A 93 -19.89 4.31 -12.83
C PRO A 93 -20.69 5.58 -12.53
N TRP A 94 -20.64 6.55 -13.43
CA TRP A 94 -21.29 7.86 -13.25
C TRP A 94 -22.80 7.76 -12.94
N TRP A 95 -23.48 6.76 -13.49
CA TRP A 95 -24.92 6.55 -13.30
C TRP A 95 -25.31 5.97 -11.94
N VAL A 96 -24.36 5.43 -11.16
CA VAL A 96 -24.58 5.00 -9.76
C VAL A 96 -23.94 5.92 -8.75
N ALA A 97 -23.10 6.87 -9.16
CA ALA A 97 -22.34 7.75 -8.27
C ALA A 97 -23.23 8.52 -7.29
N GLY A 98 -24.45 8.89 -7.69
CA GLY A 98 -25.41 9.55 -6.81
C GLY A 98 -25.92 8.68 -5.65
N ARG A 99 -25.89 7.34 -5.79
CA ARG A 99 -26.32 6.39 -4.72
C ARG A 99 -25.19 6.06 -3.74
N PHE A 100 -23.95 6.20 -4.19
CA PHE A 100 -22.74 5.92 -3.39
C PHE A 100 -21.89 7.18 -3.37
N PRO A 101 -22.19 8.14 -2.49
CA PRO A 101 -21.53 9.43 -2.46
C PRO A 101 -20.10 9.30 -1.93
N THR A 102 -19.22 8.81 -2.81
CA THR A 102 -17.79 8.68 -2.58
C THR A 102 -17.07 9.68 -3.47
N LYS A 103 -16.18 10.46 -2.90
CA LYS A 103 -15.38 11.50 -3.57
C LYS A 103 -13.91 11.33 -3.28
N ILE A 104 -13.05 11.90 -4.10
CA ILE A 104 -11.62 12.04 -3.84
C ILE A 104 -11.34 13.53 -3.71
N VAL A 105 -10.72 13.93 -2.61
CA VAL A 105 -10.35 15.34 -2.35
C VAL A 105 -8.85 15.49 -2.36
N ARG A 106 -8.36 16.63 -2.87
CA ARG A 106 -6.95 16.99 -2.86
C ARG A 106 -6.40 16.93 -1.45
N PHE A 107 -5.22 16.36 -1.31
CA PHE A 107 -4.64 16.07 0.00
C PHE A 107 -3.19 16.54 0.10
N GLU A 108 -2.88 17.28 1.16
CA GLU A 108 -1.54 17.72 1.46
C GLU A 108 -0.88 16.76 2.47
N VAL A 109 0.09 16.00 2.00
CA VAL A 109 0.73 14.92 2.78
C VAL A 109 1.48 15.47 4.00
N GLU A 110 2.15 16.61 3.88
CA GLU A 110 2.91 17.23 5.00
C GLU A 110 2.01 17.59 6.18
N ARG A 111 0.89 18.25 5.88
CA ARG A 111 -0.06 18.68 6.90
C ARG A 111 -1.05 17.59 7.29
N GLN A 112 -1.06 16.48 6.55
CA GLN A 112 -2.02 15.39 6.71
C GLN A 112 -3.49 15.87 6.68
N GLN A 113 -3.78 16.82 5.78
CA GLN A 113 -5.09 17.46 5.69
C GLN A 113 -5.54 17.63 4.24
N PRO A 114 -6.87 17.55 3.99
CA PRO A 114 -7.43 17.94 2.70
C PRO A 114 -7.18 19.42 2.39
N VAL A 115 -6.90 19.71 1.12
CA VAL A 115 -6.76 21.07 0.62
C VAL A 115 -8.12 21.74 0.56
N ARG A 116 -8.20 22.97 1.06
CA ARG A 116 -9.44 23.78 1.03
C ARG A 116 -9.24 25.04 0.19
N ASN A 117 -10.33 25.46 -0.48
CA ASN A 117 -10.38 26.70 -1.22
C ASN A 117 -10.54 27.92 -0.27
N GLU A 118 -10.58 29.13 -0.82
CA GLU A 118 -10.75 30.39 -0.07
C GLU A 118 -12.06 30.47 0.74
N GLN A 119 -13.08 29.71 0.33
CA GLN A 119 -14.37 29.63 1.02
C GLN A 119 -14.38 28.59 2.15
N GLY A 120 -13.28 27.85 2.33
CA GLY A 120 -13.11 26.81 3.35
C GLY A 120 -13.63 25.43 2.95
N PHE A 121 -14.04 25.20 1.71
CA PHE A 121 -14.48 23.90 1.20
C PHE A 121 -13.34 23.11 0.60
N CYS A 122 -13.42 21.78 0.70
CA CYS A 122 -12.44 20.89 0.08
C CYS A 122 -12.51 20.96 -1.45
N ILE A 123 -11.36 20.73 -2.09
CA ILE A 123 -11.25 20.70 -3.55
C ILE A 123 -11.30 19.25 -3.99
N GLU A 124 -12.27 18.90 -4.87
CA GLU A 124 -12.33 17.56 -5.48
C GLU A 124 -11.15 17.40 -6.45
N CYS A 125 -10.55 16.18 -6.49
CA CYS A 125 -9.49 15.86 -7.41
C CYS A 125 -9.97 15.79 -8.86
N ASP A 126 -9.09 16.14 -9.77
CA ASP A 126 -9.26 15.91 -11.19
C ASP A 126 -9.11 14.40 -11.53
N VAL A 127 -9.38 14.05 -12.80
CA VAL A 127 -9.18 12.67 -13.30
C VAL A 127 -7.72 12.28 -13.14
N ASP A 128 -7.48 11.09 -12.59
CA ASP A 128 -6.15 10.53 -12.28
C ASP A 128 -5.32 11.32 -11.23
N GLU A 129 -5.86 12.38 -10.65
CA GLU A 129 -5.21 13.11 -9.56
C GLU A 129 -5.31 12.34 -8.25
N PRO A 130 -4.19 12.12 -7.52
CA PRO A 130 -4.19 11.50 -6.21
C PRO A 130 -4.83 12.35 -5.13
N GLY A 131 -5.63 11.72 -4.25
CA GLY A 131 -6.21 12.39 -3.10
C GLY A 131 -6.83 11.45 -2.10
N GLU A 132 -7.32 11.99 -0.98
CA GLU A 132 -7.99 11.20 0.06
C GLU A 132 -9.40 10.81 -0.38
N VAL A 133 -9.73 9.53 -0.30
CA VAL A 133 -11.09 9.05 -0.51
C VAL A 133 -11.94 9.32 0.71
N ILE A 134 -13.11 9.90 0.47
CA ILE A 134 -14.09 10.22 1.51
C ILE A 134 -15.48 9.73 1.12
N GLY A 135 -16.28 9.33 2.13
CA GLY A 135 -17.65 8.91 1.96
C GLY A 135 -18.64 9.79 2.71
N ARG A 136 -19.70 10.26 2.06
CA ARG A 136 -20.70 11.12 2.71
C ARG A 136 -21.46 10.34 3.79
N ILE A 137 -21.52 10.89 4.99
CA ILE A 137 -22.30 10.33 6.10
C ILE A 137 -23.71 10.89 6.00
N LEU A 138 -24.69 10.02 5.80
CA LEU A 138 -26.10 10.37 5.80
C LEU A 138 -26.74 9.89 7.11
N LYS A 139 -27.53 10.78 7.72
CA LYS A 139 -28.32 10.43 8.92
C LYS A 139 -29.63 9.74 8.58
N ASP A 140 -29.76 9.16 7.40
CA ASP A 140 -30.97 8.49 6.95
C ASP A 140 -31.04 7.06 7.50
N PRO A 141 -32.02 6.72 8.36
CA PRO A 141 -32.19 5.37 8.89
C PRO A 141 -32.41 4.28 7.84
N SER A 142 -32.94 4.65 6.67
CA SER A 142 -33.19 3.71 5.57
C SER A 142 -31.95 3.31 4.77
N LYS A 143 -30.78 3.95 5.06
CA LYS A 143 -29.54 3.74 4.34
C LYS A 143 -28.40 3.33 5.30
N PRO A 144 -28.45 2.13 5.90
CA PRO A 144 -27.48 1.72 6.91
C PRO A 144 -26.03 1.73 6.40
N GLY A 145 -25.79 1.38 5.13
CA GLY A 145 -24.45 1.38 4.53
C GLY A 145 -23.82 2.76 4.32
N GLN A 146 -24.51 3.85 4.64
CA GLN A 146 -24.01 5.23 4.53
C GLN A 146 -23.84 5.89 5.92
N ARG A 147 -23.88 5.09 6.98
CA ARG A 147 -23.62 5.52 8.34
C ARG A 147 -22.15 5.32 8.69
N PHE A 148 -21.70 6.06 9.65
CA PHE A 148 -20.45 5.83 10.34
C PHE A 148 -20.77 5.44 11.78
N GLU A 149 -20.45 4.21 12.16
CA GLU A 149 -20.76 3.68 13.50
C GLU A 149 -19.82 4.23 14.58
N GLY A 150 -18.70 4.85 14.18
CA GLY A 150 -17.72 5.43 15.09
C GLY A 150 -16.75 4.40 15.70
N TYR A 151 -15.78 4.91 16.43
CA TYR A 151 -14.87 4.12 17.27
C TYR A 151 -15.31 4.17 18.72
N ALA A 152 -14.77 3.29 19.56
CA ALA A 152 -14.98 3.30 21.00
C ALA A 152 -14.53 4.64 21.65
N SER A 153 -13.52 5.29 21.05
CA SER A 153 -13.06 6.63 21.45
C SER A 153 -13.74 7.71 20.61
N LYS A 154 -14.36 8.69 21.27
CA LYS A 154 -14.94 9.86 20.62
C LYS A 154 -13.88 10.69 19.87
N ALA A 155 -12.69 10.85 20.46
CA ALA A 155 -11.60 11.61 19.84
C ALA A 155 -11.09 10.95 18.55
N GLU A 156 -11.04 9.62 18.48
CA GLU A 156 -10.69 8.89 17.27
C GLU A 156 -11.78 9.00 16.21
N SER A 157 -13.05 8.91 16.62
CA SER A 157 -14.19 9.12 15.74
C SER A 157 -14.20 10.54 15.11
N ASP A 158 -13.93 11.56 15.93
CA ASP A 158 -13.90 12.95 15.45
C ASP A 158 -12.76 13.21 14.44
N ARG A 159 -11.61 12.53 14.57
CA ARG A 159 -10.50 12.61 13.59
C ARG A 159 -10.86 12.00 12.22
N LYS A 160 -11.81 11.06 12.19
CA LYS A 160 -12.28 10.42 10.96
C LYS A 160 -13.46 11.15 10.30
N ILE A 161 -13.88 12.27 10.85
CA ILE A 161 -14.99 13.05 10.32
C ILE A 161 -14.49 14.38 9.77
N LEU A 162 -14.79 14.65 8.49
CA LEU A 162 -14.68 15.96 7.87
C LEU A 162 -16.04 16.66 7.89
N ARG A 163 -16.01 17.95 8.17
CA ARG A 163 -17.20 18.81 8.16
C ARG A 163 -17.01 19.93 7.16
N ASP A 164 -18.12 20.43 6.63
CA ASP A 164 -18.13 21.53 5.67
C ASP A 164 -17.18 21.22 4.48
N VAL A 165 -17.41 20.09 3.84
CA VAL A 165 -16.52 19.58 2.78
C VAL A 165 -16.83 20.23 1.44
N PHE A 166 -18.09 20.18 0.98
CA PHE A 166 -18.53 20.80 -0.26
C PHE A 166 -19.67 21.80 -0.05
N GLU A 167 -20.38 21.65 1.07
CA GLU A 167 -21.45 22.56 1.49
C GLU A 167 -21.46 22.68 3.02
N ARG A 168 -22.01 23.79 3.54
CA ARG A 168 -22.09 23.98 5.00
C ARG A 168 -23.00 22.94 5.63
N GLY A 169 -22.48 22.28 6.70
CA GLY A 169 -23.20 21.28 7.48
C GLY A 169 -23.12 19.87 6.92
N ASP A 170 -22.48 19.64 5.76
CA ASP A 170 -22.23 18.28 5.30
C ASP A 170 -21.17 17.59 6.15
N ILE A 171 -21.27 16.26 6.20
CA ILE A 171 -20.39 15.42 7.03
C ILE A 171 -19.89 14.25 6.18
N TRP A 172 -18.59 14.02 6.22
CA TRP A 172 -17.92 12.99 5.44
C TRP A 172 -16.98 12.16 6.31
N PHE A 173 -16.95 10.86 6.05
CA PHE A 173 -16.01 9.92 6.64
C PHE A 173 -14.68 9.97 5.87
N ARG A 174 -13.58 10.05 6.60
CA ARG A 174 -12.22 9.94 6.10
C ARG A 174 -11.77 8.50 6.08
N THR A 175 -11.44 7.95 4.93
CA THR A 175 -10.88 6.60 4.86
C THR A 175 -9.44 6.55 5.42
N GLY A 176 -8.68 7.61 5.20
CA GLY A 176 -7.24 7.65 5.48
C GLY A 176 -6.42 6.96 4.38
N ASP A 177 -7.03 6.73 3.21
CA ASP A 177 -6.38 6.11 2.07
C ASP A 177 -6.34 7.08 0.89
N LEU A 178 -5.17 7.16 0.25
CA LEU A 178 -4.97 7.90 -0.99
C LEU A 178 -5.30 7.00 -2.17
N MET A 179 -6.13 7.53 -3.08
CA MET A 179 -6.52 6.87 -4.32
C MET A 179 -6.56 7.86 -5.47
N ARG A 180 -6.57 7.34 -6.69
CA ARG A 180 -6.94 8.10 -7.89
C ARG A 180 -8.12 7.42 -8.58
N LYS A 181 -8.86 8.19 -9.35
CA LYS A 181 -9.99 7.70 -10.14
C LYS A 181 -9.78 8.07 -11.61
N ASP A 182 -9.82 7.06 -12.48
CA ASP A 182 -9.72 7.30 -13.92
C ASP A 182 -11.04 7.82 -14.52
N ARG A 183 -10.98 8.23 -15.79
CA ARG A 183 -12.16 8.73 -16.56
C ARG A 183 -13.30 7.71 -16.72
N ASN A 184 -13.02 6.43 -16.53
CA ASN A 184 -14.00 5.34 -16.63
C ASN A 184 -14.62 4.99 -15.28
N GLY A 185 -14.22 5.69 -14.19
CA GLY A 185 -14.71 5.51 -12.84
C GLY A 185 -14.06 4.39 -12.06
N TYR A 186 -12.94 3.85 -12.53
CA TYR A 186 -12.13 2.90 -11.76
C TYR A 186 -11.28 3.62 -10.73
N PHE A 187 -11.25 3.05 -9.52
CA PHE A 187 -10.43 3.51 -8.41
C PHE A 187 -9.18 2.65 -8.29
N TYR A 188 -8.06 3.30 -8.07
CA TYR A 188 -6.76 2.67 -7.86
C TYR A 188 -6.20 3.13 -6.52
N PHE A 189 -5.84 2.17 -5.68
CA PHE A 189 -5.18 2.45 -4.41
C PHE A 189 -3.76 2.96 -4.67
N ILE A 190 -3.36 3.99 -3.93
CA ILE A 190 -2.01 4.56 -4.03
C ILE A 190 -1.23 4.25 -2.77
N ASP A 191 -1.74 4.67 -1.60
CA ASP A 191 -1.09 4.42 -0.33
C ASP A 191 -2.00 4.80 0.84
N ARG A 192 -1.58 4.48 2.05
CA ARG A 192 -2.18 5.03 3.27
C ARG A 192 -1.56 6.37 3.63
N ILE A 193 -2.39 7.30 4.09
CA ILE A 193 -1.94 8.64 4.49
C ILE A 193 -0.84 8.57 5.54
N GLY A 194 -0.91 7.61 6.50
CA GLY A 194 0.11 7.44 7.54
C GLY A 194 1.42 6.79 7.07
N ASP A 195 1.39 6.12 5.93
CA ASP A 195 2.56 5.41 5.38
C ASP A 195 3.32 6.26 4.35
N THR A 196 2.59 7.05 3.56
CA THR A 196 3.20 8.01 2.61
C THR A 196 4.11 8.97 3.35
N PHE A 197 5.31 9.19 2.83
CA PHE A 197 6.28 10.13 3.40
C PHE A 197 6.79 11.10 2.33
N ARG A 198 7.43 12.19 2.77
CA ARG A 198 8.05 13.18 1.89
C ARG A 198 9.56 13.10 1.98
N TRP A 199 10.23 13.14 0.82
CA TRP A 199 11.67 13.18 0.71
C TRP A 199 12.11 14.10 -0.44
N LYS A 200 13.09 14.96 -0.18
CA LYS A 200 13.60 15.95 -1.16
C LYS A 200 12.51 16.79 -1.83
N GLY A 201 11.44 17.13 -1.08
CA GLY A 201 10.33 17.92 -1.58
C GLY A 201 9.24 17.14 -2.31
N GLU A 202 9.40 15.82 -2.50
CA GLU A 202 8.48 14.96 -3.25
C GLU A 202 7.75 13.96 -2.34
N ASN A 203 6.50 13.65 -2.65
CA ASN A 203 5.74 12.61 -1.95
C ASN A 203 6.13 11.23 -2.47
N VAL A 204 6.38 10.30 -1.56
CA VAL A 204 6.75 8.92 -1.86
C VAL A 204 5.66 7.97 -1.37
N SER A 205 5.06 7.24 -2.28
CA SER A 205 4.14 6.14 -1.97
C SER A 205 4.95 4.91 -1.57
N THR A 206 4.69 4.38 -0.36
CA THR A 206 5.35 3.15 0.08
C THR A 206 4.94 1.96 -0.77
N THR A 207 3.68 1.92 -1.18
CA THR A 207 3.14 0.87 -2.05
C THR A 207 3.83 0.83 -3.41
N GLU A 208 4.03 1.99 -4.06
CA GLU A 208 4.73 2.06 -5.35
C GLU A 208 6.16 1.54 -5.25
N VAL A 209 6.86 1.92 -4.20
CA VAL A 209 8.24 1.45 -3.97
C VAL A 209 8.27 -0.05 -3.65
N GLU A 210 7.33 -0.55 -2.83
CA GLU A 210 7.18 -1.99 -2.55
C GLU A 210 6.92 -2.81 -3.82
N GLU A 211 6.06 -2.31 -4.71
CA GLU A 211 5.80 -2.96 -6.01
C GLU A 211 7.05 -3.00 -6.89
N ALA A 212 7.79 -1.89 -6.95
CA ALA A 212 9.03 -1.84 -7.73
C ALA A 212 10.08 -2.83 -7.19
N ILE A 213 10.24 -2.90 -5.87
CA ILE A 213 11.15 -3.87 -5.22
C ILE A 213 10.69 -5.31 -5.47
N GLY A 214 9.38 -5.58 -5.32
CA GLY A 214 8.80 -6.91 -5.46
C GLY A 214 8.89 -7.51 -6.87
N ARG A 215 9.13 -6.68 -7.89
CA ARG A 215 9.38 -7.14 -9.28
C ARG A 215 10.80 -7.66 -9.51
N PHE A 216 11.68 -7.55 -8.53
CA PHE A 216 13.04 -8.07 -8.64
C PHE A 216 13.07 -9.53 -8.17
N ASP A 217 13.50 -10.43 -9.04
CA ASP A 217 13.36 -11.89 -8.87
C ASP A 217 13.96 -12.45 -7.59
N ASP A 218 15.00 -11.81 -7.02
CA ASP A 218 15.65 -12.24 -5.79
C ASP A 218 14.91 -11.77 -4.52
N VAL A 219 13.87 -10.92 -4.65
CA VAL A 219 13.10 -10.41 -3.52
C VAL A 219 11.84 -11.26 -3.32
N MET A 220 11.69 -11.77 -2.11
CA MET A 220 10.51 -12.52 -1.67
C MET A 220 9.47 -11.61 -1.02
N GLU A 221 9.94 -10.67 -0.17
CA GLU A 221 9.09 -9.71 0.52
C GLU A 221 9.76 -8.35 0.62
N ALA A 222 8.97 -7.30 0.53
CA ALA A 222 9.41 -5.94 0.78
C ALA A 222 8.37 -5.18 1.62
N ASN A 223 8.86 -4.38 2.57
CA ASN A 223 8.06 -3.52 3.40
C ASN A 223 8.74 -2.16 3.49
N VAL A 224 8.14 -1.12 2.91
CA VAL A 224 8.73 0.20 2.75
C VAL A 224 8.15 1.18 3.76
N TYR A 225 8.98 2.04 4.30
CA TYR A 225 8.62 3.07 5.28
C TYR A 225 9.60 4.24 5.25
N GLY A 226 9.13 5.39 5.74
CA GLY A 226 9.97 6.58 5.86
C GLY A 226 10.69 6.64 7.21
N VAL A 227 11.98 6.94 7.21
CA VAL A 227 12.82 7.13 8.42
C VAL A 227 13.35 8.55 8.49
N GLU A 228 13.38 9.12 9.69
CA GLU A 228 13.93 10.44 9.92
C GLU A 228 15.46 10.40 9.86
N VAL A 229 16.04 11.36 9.14
CA VAL A 229 17.50 11.56 9.09
C VAL A 229 17.80 12.90 9.75
N PRO A 230 18.64 12.92 10.82
CA PRO A 230 18.96 14.15 11.52
C PRO A 230 19.46 15.27 10.59
N GLY A 231 18.94 16.48 10.79
CA GLY A 231 19.31 17.64 9.97
C GLY A 231 18.79 17.65 8.54
N ARG A 232 17.86 16.75 8.19
CA ARG A 232 17.19 16.71 6.88
C ARG A 232 15.70 16.93 7.05
N ASP A 233 15.10 17.58 6.07
CA ASP A 233 13.66 17.75 5.99
C ASP A 233 13.00 16.52 5.37
N GLY A 234 11.85 16.13 5.89
CA GLY A 234 11.12 14.94 5.47
C GLY A 234 11.69 13.63 6.05
N ARG A 235 11.44 12.52 5.35
CA ARG A 235 11.84 11.17 5.72
C ARG A 235 12.50 10.47 4.54
N ALA A 236 13.64 9.85 4.75
CA ALA A 236 14.29 9.02 3.73
C ALA A 236 13.61 7.66 3.61
N GLY A 237 13.49 7.14 2.40
CA GLY A 237 12.95 5.81 2.19
C GLY A 237 13.84 4.71 2.76
N MET A 238 13.25 3.79 3.50
CA MET A 238 13.88 2.56 3.97
C MET A 238 13.01 1.36 3.61
N ALA A 239 13.65 0.28 3.15
CA ALA A 239 12.96 -0.96 2.81
C ALA A 239 13.49 -2.12 3.64
N SER A 240 12.58 -2.81 4.34
CA SER A 240 12.84 -4.11 4.95
C SER A 240 12.57 -5.19 3.92
N ILE A 241 13.57 -5.99 3.58
CA ILE A 241 13.54 -6.97 2.50
C ILE A 241 13.81 -8.36 3.04
N VAL A 242 13.00 -9.32 2.64
CA VAL A 242 13.30 -10.75 2.70
C VAL A 242 13.71 -11.17 1.29
N GLY A 243 14.94 -11.60 1.14
CA GLY A 243 15.49 -12.04 -0.15
C GLY A 243 15.72 -13.53 -0.20
N LYS A 244 15.96 -14.04 -1.40
CA LYS A 244 16.54 -15.39 -1.61
C LYS A 244 17.98 -15.41 -1.14
N ASP A 245 18.51 -16.63 -0.95
CA ASP A 245 19.93 -16.82 -0.70
C ASP A 245 20.74 -16.09 -1.81
N ASN A 246 21.73 -15.28 -1.42
CA ASN A 246 22.56 -14.50 -2.33
C ASN A 246 21.82 -13.38 -3.11
N LEU A 247 20.92 -12.65 -2.47
CA LEU A 247 20.29 -11.46 -3.05
C LEU A 247 21.32 -10.53 -3.71
N ASN A 248 21.17 -10.30 -5.00
CA ASN A 248 22.04 -9.42 -5.78
C ASN A 248 21.72 -7.94 -5.53
N LEU A 249 22.37 -7.32 -4.54
CA LEU A 249 22.15 -5.91 -4.19
C LEU A 249 22.52 -4.92 -5.33
N ALA A 250 23.53 -5.24 -6.14
CA ALA A 250 23.90 -4.39 -7.30
C ALA A 250 22.79 -4.46 -8.35
N GLY A 251 22.34 -5.65 -8.70
CA GLY A 251 21.21 -5.86 -9.60
C GLY A 251 19.91 -5.21 -9.11
N LEU A 252 19.61 -5.31 -7.82
CA LEU A 252 18.46 -4.64 -7.20
C LEU A 252 18.57 -3.11 -7.36
N ARG A 253 19.74 -2.53 -7.08
CA ARG A 253 19.97 -1.10 -7.22
C ARG A 253 19.73 -0.61 -8.65
N ASP A 254 20.26 -1.33 -9.63
CA ASP A 254 20.07 -1.01 -11.04
C ASP A 254 18.62 -1.19 -11.50
N HIS A 255 17.94 -2.18 -10.96
CA HIS A 255 16.51 -2.39 -11.19
C HIS A 255 15.70 -1.20 -10.66
N LEU A 256 15.93 -0.78 -9.41
CA LEU A 256 15.24 0.37 -8.81
C LEU A 256 15.56 1.69 -9.55
N ALA A 257 16.78 1.84 -10.06
CA ALA A 257 17.15 3.02 -10.85
C ALA A 257 16.38 3.12 -12.17
N ARG A 258 15.93 2.02 -12.74
CA ARG A 258 15.13 1.98 -13.97
C ARG A 258 13.64 2.18 -13.75
N HIS A 259 13.12 1.85 -12.55
CA HIS A 259 11.68 1.82 -12.27
C HIS A 259 11.20 2.93 -11.35
N LEU A 260 12.11 3.59 -10.60
CA LEU A 260 11.74 4.62 -9.65
C LEU A 260 12.54 5.92 -9.91
N PRO A 261 11.90 7.08 -9.74
CA PRO A 261 12.62 8.35 -9.69
C PRO A 261 13.59 8.38 -8.51
N GLU A 262 14.63 9.20 -8.57
CA GLU A 262 15.70 9.19 -7.57
C GLU A 262 15.21 9.39 -6.14
N TYR A 263 14.26 10.30 -5.93
CA TYR A 263 13.72 10.61 -4.61
C TYR A 263 12.93 9.44 -3.98
N ALA A 264 12.35 8.56 -4.81
CA ALA A 264 11.56 7.41 -4.33
C ALA A 264 12.42 6.15 -4.07
N ARG A 265 13.68 6.13 -4.54
CA ARG A 265 14.57 4.98 -4.32
C ARG A 265 14.93 4.88 -2.85
N PRO A 266 14.81 3.70 -2.22
CA PRO A 266 15.21 3.53 -0.82
C PRO A 266 16.65 3.95 -0.60
N MET A 267 16.84 4.82 0.40
CA MET A 267 18.16 5.24 0.89
C MET A 267 18.79 4.16 1.74
N PHE A 268 17.95 3.40 2.45
CA PHE A 268 18.38 2.33 3.33
C PHE A 268 17.67 1.03 3.01
N LEU A 269 18.39 -0.09 3.07
CA LEU A 269 17.83 -1.44 3.05
C LEU A 269 18.14 -2.15 4.36
N ARG A 270 17.17 -2.90 4.87
CA ARG A 270 17.33 -3.81 6.00
C ARG A 270 17.00 -5.21 5.53
N LEU A 271 17.95 -6.12 5.58
CA LEU A 271 17.75 -7.50 5.18
C LEU A 271 17.29 -8.32 6.38
N ARG A 272 16.23 -9.10 6.21
CA ARG A 272 15.63 -9.92 7.26
C ARG A 272 15.38 -11.32 6.76
N GLU A 273 15.32 -12.28 7.69
CA GLU A 273 14.91 -13.66 7.41
C GLU A 273 13.41 -13.75 7.18
N ALA A 274 12.61 -12.94 7.89
CA ALA A 274 11.17 -12.84 7.72
C ALA A 274 10.68 -11.43 8.13
N ASN A 275 9.63 -10.94 7.49
CA ASN A 275 8.95 -9.73 7.93
C ASN A 275 7.84 -10.08 8.93
N ASP A 276 7.67 -9.20 9.94
CA ASP A 276 6.58 -9.34 10.89
C ASP A 276 5.25 -8.99 10.24
N VAL A 277 4.28 -9.88 10.38
CA VAL A 277 2.92 -9.67 9.91
C VAL A 277 1.92 -9.76 11.06
N THR A 278 0.79 -9.12 10.92
CA THR A 278 -0.36 -9.31 11.83
C THR A 278 -1.04 -10.65 11.56
N SER A 279 -1.98 -11.06 12.43
CA SER A 279 -2.83 -12.23 12.18
C SER A 279 -3.65 -12.15 10.87
N THR A 280 -3.78 -10.94 10.29
CA THR A 280 -4.42 -10.68 9.00
C THR A 280 -3.41 -10.46 7.87
N PHE A 281 -2.16 -10.90 8.03
CA PHE A 281 -1.07 -10.78 7.05
C PHE A 281 -0.73 -9.33 6.65
N LYS A 282 -0.98 -8.35 7.52
CA LYS A 282 -0.56 -6.96 7.32
C LYS A 282 0.81 -6.72 7.96
N SER A 283 1.71 -6.09 7.22
CA SER A 283 3.05 -5.73 7.71
C SER A 283 3.00 -4.81 8.92
N LYS A 284 3.82 -5.09 9.94
CA LYS A 284 3.97 -4.26 11.14
C LYS A 284 5.06 -3.22 10.92
N LYS A 285 4.69 -2.05 10.36
CA LYS A 285 5.66 -0.97 10.07
C LYS A 285 6.08 -0.17 11.31
N ILE A 286 5.24 -0.09 12.34
CA ILE A 286 5.44 0.81 13.49
C ILE A 286 6.78 0.56 14.18
N ASP A 287 7.14 -0.70 14.42
CA ASP A 287 8.38 -1.04 15.12
C ASP A 287 9.60 -0.81 14.22
N LEU A 288 9.48 -1.07 12.92
CA LEU A 288 10.51 -0.78 11.94
C LEU A 288 10.80 0.71 11.84
N VAL A 289 9.77 1.55 11.80
CA VAL A 289 9.92 3.02 11.81
C VAL A 289 10.59 3.51 13.07
N LYS A 290 10.23 2.97 14.26
CA LYS A 290 10.86 3.34 15.55
C LYS A 290 12.33 2.95 15.63
N GLN A 291 12.69 1.80 15.09
CA GLN A 291 14.08 1.35 15.04
C GLN A 291 14.90 2.17 14.04
N GLY A 292 14.26 2.62 12.94
CA GLY A 292 14.90 3.43 11.91
C GLY A 292 16.05 2.69 11.24
N PHE A 293 17.09 3.46 10.87
CA PHE A 293 18.31 2.93 10.24
C PHE A 293 19.49 2.82 11.22
N ASP A 294 19.25 2.88 12.53
CA ASP A 294 20.28 2.76 13.56
C ASP A 294 20.74 1.29 13.69
N PRO A 295 22.00 0.97 13.34
CA PRO A 295 22.50 -0.39 13.40
C PRO A 295 22.66 -0.93 14.82
N SER A 296 22.59 -0.09 15.85
CA SER A 296 22.65 -0.52 17.25
C SER A 296 21.30 -1.04 17.78
N ARG A 297 20.21 -0.81 17.04
CA ARG A 297 18.85 -1.19 17.46
C ARG A 297 18.35 -2.49 16.84
N THR A 298 19.17 -3.16 16.05
CA THR A 298 18.82 -4.41 15.39
C THR A 298 20.05 -5.22 15.02
N ASP A 299 19.91 -6.53 15.04
CA ASP A 299 20.92 -7.45 14.54
C ASP A 299 20.83 -7.65 13.01
N ASP A 300 19.74 -7.20 12.40
CA ASP A 300 19.55 -7.31 10.95
C ASP A 300 20.57 -6.45 10.19
N PRO A 301 21.12 -6.97 9.09
CA PRO A 301 21.99 -6.19 8.20
C PRO A 301 21.29 -4.97 7.62
N ILE A 302 21.86 -3.79 7.84
CA ILE A 302 21.42 -2.54 7.21
C ILE A 302 22.47 -2.11 6.16
N TYR A 303 21.96 -1.62 5.03
CA TYR A 303 22.77 -1.09 3.93
C TYR A 303 22.33 0.33 3.56
N PHE A 304 23.31 1.14 3.20
CA PHE A 304 23.11 2.50 2.71
C PHE A 304 23.33 2.54 1.19
N ASN A 305 22.43 3.18 0.46
CA ASN A 305 22.57 3.43 -0.98
C ASN A 305 23.53 4.61 -1.20
N ASP A 306 24.84 4.33 -1.22
CA ASP A 306 25.85 5.36 -1.32
C ASP A 306 25.87 5.95 -2.76
N PRO A 307 25.58 7.26 -2.92
CA PRO A 307 25.59 7.90 -4.22
C PRO A 307 27.00 8.03 -4.84
N ARG A 308 28.07 7.96 -4.02
CA ARG A 308 29.46 8.09 -4.49
C ARG A 308 29.95 6.80 -5.13
N SER A 309 29.81 5.69 -4.40
CA SER A 309 30.21 4.36 -4.91
C SER A 309 29.18 3.76 -5.86
N LYS A 310 27.97 4.34 -5.92
CA LYS A 310 26.82 3.82 -6.65
C LYS A 310 26.49 2.38 -6.26
N ALA A 311 26.58 2.06 -4.97
CA ALA A 311 26.35 0.73 -4.44
C ALA A 311 25.58 0.78 -3.11
N PHE A 312 24.94 -0.31 -2.75
CA PHE A 312 24.49 -0.53 -1.39
C PHE A 312 25.70 -0.98 -0.55
N VAL A 313 26.13 -0.15 0.38
CA VAL A 313 27.26 -0.42 1.28
C VAL A 313 26.73 -0.79 2.67
N ARG A 314 27.41 -1.70 3.35
CA ARG A 314 27.05 -2.07 4.72
C ARG A 314 27.09 -0.83 5.63
N LEU A 315 25.99 -0.60 6.36
CA LEU A 315 25.92 0.47 7.33
C LEU A 315 26.52 -0.02 8.65
N ASP A 316 27.72 0.43 8.94
CA ASP A 316 28.38 0.24 10.22
C ASP A 316 28.17 1.45 11.15
N PRO A 317 28.54 1.37 12.43
CA PRO A 317 28.39 2.49 13.36
C PRO A 317 29.12 3.77 12.94
N ALA A 318 30.28 3.68 12.29
CA ALA A 318 31.03 4.84 11.83
C ALA A 318 30.31 5.57 10.70
N LEU A 319 29.82 4.85 9.70
CA LEU A 319 29.03 5.41 8.61
C LEU A 319 27.68 5.97 9.11
N TYR A 320 27.07 5.32 10.11
CA TYR A 320 25.86 5.84 10.76
C TYR A 320 26.12 7.19 11.42
N GLU A 321 27.21 7.33 12.19
CA GLU A 321 27.62 8.60 12.78
C GLU A 321 27.91 9.68 11.71
N ASP A 322 28.55 9.31 10.60
CA ASP A 322 28.83 10.23 9.50
C ASP A 322 27.55 10.75 8.83
N ILE A 323 26.56 9.87 8.63
CA ILE A 323 25.26 10.24 8.07
C ILE A 323 24.51 11.16 9.03
N THR A 324 24.42 10.79 10.30
CA THR A 324 23.66 11.54 11.33
C THR A 324 24.30 12.90 11.64
N ALA A 325 25.61 13.00 11.54
CA ALA A 325 26.37 14.25 11.68
C ALA A 325 26.36 15.12 10.39
N GLY A 326 25.71 14.68 9.31
CA GLY A 326 25.62 15.42 8.05
C GLY A 326 26.91 15.44 7.21
N ARG A 327 27.88 14.57 7.52
CA ARG A 327 29.16 14.46 6.77
C ARG A 327 29.01 13.72 5.45
N VAL A 328 27.93 12.97 5.28
CA VAL A 328 27.60 12.26 4.05
C VAL A 328 26.55 13.02 3.23
N ARG A 329 26.77 13.16 1.94
CA ARG A 329 25.78 13.70 1.02
C ARG A 329 24.72 12.63 0.72
N LEU A 330 23.45 12.95 0.97
CA LEU A 330 22.29 12.09 0.69
C LEU A 330 21.55 12.52 -0.56
#